data_77ba27c4f8f5a79e79792d8ba255ed6a
#
_entry.id   77ba27c4f8f5a79e79792d8ba255ed6a
#
_cell.length_a   1.000
_cell.length_b   1.000
_cell.length_c   1.000
_cell.angle_alpha   90.00
_cell.angle_beta   90.00
_cell.angle_gamma   90.00
#
_symmetry.space_group_name_H-M   'P 1'
#
loop_
_entity.id
_entity.type
_entity.pdbx_description
1 polymer ?
#
loop_
_entity_poly.entity_id
_entity_poly.type
_entity_poly.pdbx_seq_one_letter_code
_entity_poly.pdbx_strand_id
1 'polypeptide(L)'
;MMTIEFIPARRQMEKSAATKSEVQVLMDKVYAENPSYWPYGITAFDGSSDMFLVRDKMTKQACGFVGWQEFEDKGQRVGSYFIGILPEYRGNGFAKEAVAKIIQKKAAQVDRVQAFIMPHNTPSKKLAETLHIPVEHKF
;
A
#
# COMPACT_ATOMS: atom_id res chain seq x y z
N MET A 1 8.08 -1.50 -18.90
CA MET A 1 9.22 -1.11 -18.04
C MET A 1 8.71 -0.54 -16.73
N MET A 2 9.21 -1.02 -15.61
CA MET A 2 8.76 -0.52 -14.31
C MET A 2 9.48 0.78 -13.98
N THR A 3 8.70 1.79 -13.57
CA THR A 3 9.23 3.11 -13.21
C THR A 3 9.45 3.26 -11.71
N ILE A 4 8.99 2.30 -10.93
CA ILE A 4 9.14 2.30 -9.48
C ILE A 4 9.91 1.08 -8.99
N GLU A 5 10.47 1.19 -7.79
CA GLU A 5 11.09 0.07 -7.09
C GLU A 5 10.54 -0.02 -5.67
N PHE A 6 10.55 -1.25 -5.12
CA PHE A 6 10.11 -1.53 -3.76
C PHE A 6 11.32 -1.71 -2.85
N ILE A 7 11.29 -1.04 -1.71
CA ILE A 7 12.30 -1.21 -0.66
C ILE A 7 11.58 -1.78 0.57
N PRO A 8 11.94 -2.99 1.03
CA PRO A 8 11.31 -3.57 2.21
C PRO A 8 11.45 -2.66 3.42
N ALA A 9 10.34 -2.34 4.08
CA ALA A 9 10.33 -1.46 5.25
C ALA A 9 11.14 -2.04 6.42
N ARG A 10 11.20 -3.37 6.53
CA ARG A 10 11.97 -4.04 7.56
C ARG A 10 13.43 -3.62 7.57
N ARG A 11 14.03 -3.41 6.39
CA ARG A 11 15.41 -2.97 6.28
C ARG A 11 15.63 -1.55 6.79
N GLN A 12 14.60 -0.69 6.67
CA GLN A 12 14.68 0.68 7.16
C GLN A 12 14.54 0.75 8.67
N MET A 13 13.70 -0.10 9.25
CA MET A 13 13.52 -0.15 10.70
C MET A 13 14.76 -0.67 11.43
N GLU A 14 15.52 -1.55 10.80
CA GLU A 14 16.75 -2.09 11.39
C GLU A 14 17.88 -1.07 11.45
N LYS A 15 17.83 -0.02 10.65
CA LYS A 15 18.92 0.95 10.51
C LYS A 15 18.96 2.02 11.61
N SER A 16 17.85 2.26 12.32
CA SER A 16 17.82 3.29 13.35
C SER A 16 16.64 3.09 14.30
N ALA A 17 16.94 2.73 15.55
CA ALA A 17 15.95 2.66 16.60
C ALA A 17 15.52 4.04 17.14
N ALA A 18 16.26 5.09 16.80
CA ALA A 18 16.05 6.44 17.36
C ALA A 18 15.29 7.38 16.43
N THR A 19 15.20 7.08 15.15
CA THR A 19 14.48 7.89 14.16
C THR A 19 13.36 7.11 13.51
N LYS A 20 12.22 7.77 13.24
CA LYS A 20 11.15 7.16 12.46
C LYS A 20 11.72 6.71 11.12
N SER A 21 11.35 5.50 10.68
CA SER A 21 11.70 5.03 9.36
C SER A 21 11.09 5.95 8.30
N GLU A 22 11.71 6.00 7.14
CA GLU A 22 11.21 6.79 6.01
C GLU A 22 9.78 6.41 5.64
N VAL A 23 9.46 5.11 5.69
CA VAL A 23 8.11 4.63 5.39
C VAL A 23 7.10 5.15 6.42
N GLN A 24 7.48 5.22 7.70
CA GLN A 24 6.59 5.73 8.75
C GLN A 24 6.29 7.22 8.53
N VAL A 25 7.29 8.00 8.14
CA VAL A 25 7.10 9.42 7.82
C VAL A 25 6.11 9.59 6.67
N LEU A 26 6.23 8.77 5.63
CA LEU A 26 5.31 8.81 4.49
C LEU A 26 3.90 8.40 4.88
N MET A 27 3.75 7.36 5.70
CA MET A 27 2.45 6.92 6.19
C MET A 27 1.76 8.03 6.99
N ASP A 28 2.51 8.71 7.86
CA ASP A 28 1.98 9.82 8.66
C ASP A 28 1.47 10.96 7.77
N LYS A 29 2.21 11.30 6.72
CA LYS A 29 1.82 12.35 5.78
C LYS A 29 0.57 12.00 5.00
N VAL A 30 0.48 10.77 4.50
CA VAL A 30 -0.69 10.31 3.74
C VAL A 30 -1.92 10.27 4.64
N TYR A 31 -1.78 9.79 5.86
CA TYR A 31 -2.88 9.77 6.83
C TYR A 31 -3.38 11.20 7.14
N ALA A 32 -2.46 12.12 7.39
CA ALA A 32 -2.81 13.50 7.75
C ALA A 32 -3.57 14.21 6.62
N GLU A 33 -3.34 13.86 5.37
CA GLU A 33 -4.02 14.46 4.23
C GLU A 33 -5.51 14.11 4.19
N ASN A 34 -5.85 12.82 4.40
CA ASN A 34 -7.23 12.34 4.34
C ASN A 34 -7.48 11.25 5.39
N PRO A 35 -7.58 11.63 6.68
CA PRO A 35 -7.79 10.62 7.73
C PRO A 35 -9.04 9.77 7.54
N SER A 36 -10.08 10.32 6.90
CA SER A 36 -11.34 9.61 6.67
C SER A 36 -11.21 8.42 5.71
N TYR A 37 -10.14 8.36 4.94
CA TYR A 37 -9.86 7.20 4.08
C TYR A 37 -9.33 6.00 4.87
N TRP A 38 -8.92 6.22 6.10
CA TRP A 38 -8.23 5.23 6.94
C TRP A 38 -8.98 5.07 8.26
N PRO A 39 -10.11 4.34 8.28
CA PRO A 39 -11.00 4.29 9.46
C PRO A 39 -10.35 3.75 10.73
N TYR A 40 -9.31 2.92 10.58
CA TYR A 40 -8.55 2.38 11.72
C TYR A 40 -7.18 3.01 11.86
N GLY A 41 -6.92 4.12 11.13
CA GLY A 41 -5.62 4.74 11.08
C GLY A 41 -4.61 3.94 10.27
N ILE A 42 -3.45 4.54 10.03
CA ILE A 42 -2.31 3.85 9.46
C ILE A 42 -1.39 3.50 10.61
N THR A 43 -1.39 2.23 11.03
CA THR A 43 -0.57 1.79 12.15
C THR A 43 0.90 1.73 11.76
N ALA A 44 1.76 1.92 12.75
CA ALA A 44 3.18 1.71 12.57
C ALA A 44 3.44 0.26 12.13
N PHE A 45 4.46 0.08 11.32
CA PHE A 45 4.87 -1.25 10.88
C PHE A 45 5.34 -2.06 12.10
N ASP A 46 4.66 -3.17 12.37
CA ASP A 46 4.95 -4.03 13.53
C ASP A 46 5.63 -5.35 13.15
N GLY A 47 5.91 -5.55 11.87
CA GLY A 47 6.51 -6.78 11.36
C GLY A 47 5.51 -7.87 11.01
N SER A 48 4.21 -7.67 11.27
CA SER A 48 3.18 -8.69 11.01
C SER A 48 2.66 -8.69 9.57
N SER A 49 2.86 -7.59 8.85
CA SER A 49 2.45 -7.45 7.45
C SER A 49 3.63 -7.01 6.60
N ASP A 50 3.58 -7.35 5.32
CA ASP A 50 4.59 -6.90 4.37
C ASP A 50 4.35 -5.45 3.99
N MET A 51 5.38 -4.63 4.15
CA MET A 51 5.34 -3.21 3.86
C MET A 51 6.54 -2.83 3.02
N PHE A 52 6.30 -2.03 1.98
CA PHE A 52 7.36 -1.57 1.08
C PHE A 52 7.28 -0.06 0.88
N LEU A 53 8.45 0.57 0.91
CA LEU A 53 8.60 1.93 0.42
C LEU A 53 8.56 1.88 -1.10
N VAL A 54 7.78 2.77 -1.71
CA VAL A 54 7.72 2.91 -3.17
C VAL A 54 8.61 4.09 -3.55
N ARG A 55 9.59 3.83 -4.41
CA ARG A 55 10.57 4.82 -4.83
C ARG A 55 10.57 4.94 -6.35
N ASP A 56 10.64 6.19 -6.85
CA ASP A 56 10.80 6.47 -8.27
C ASP A 56 12.22 6.05 -8.69
N LYS A 57 12.33 5.19 -9.70
CA LYS A 57 13.63 4.70 -10.17
C LYS A 57 14.50 5.80 -10.77
N MET A 58 13.90 6.80 -11.39
CA MET A 58 14.66 7.85 -12.05
C MET A 58 15.25 8.85 -11.07
N THR A 59 14.43 9.34 -10.14
CA THR A 59 14.86 10.39 -9.20
C THR A 59 15.44 9.83 -7.91
N LYS A 60 15.21 8.53 -7.64
CA LYS A 60 15.57 7.86 -6.39
C LYS A 60 14.84 8.41 -5.17
N GLN A 61 13.76 9.18 -5.38
CA GLN A 61 12.96 9.75 -4.30
C GLN A 61 11.82 8.83 -3.92
N ALA A 62 11.55 8.76 -2.61
CA ALA A 62 10.42 8.03 -2.09
C ALA A 62 9.12 8.77 -2.43
N CYS A 63 8.17 8.08 -3.05
CA CYS A 63 6.90 8.68 -3.48
C CYS A 63 5.69 8.11 -2.75
N GLY A 64 5.85 7.03 -1.99
CA GLY A 64 4.74 6.46 -1.25
C GLY A 64 5.09 5.13 -0.60
N PHE A 65 4.04 4.39 -0.25
CA PHE A 65 4.18 3.07 0.35
C PHE A 65 3.09 2.14 -0.18
N VAL A 66 3.36 0.85 -0.13
CA VAL A 66 2.38 -0.19 -0.43
C VAL A 66 2.56 -1.32 0.58
N GLY A 67 1.45 -1.87 1.03
CA GLY A 67 1.47 -2.96 1.97
C GLY A 67 0.55 -4.10 1.55
N TRP A 68 0.72 -5.25 2.21
CA TRP A 68 -0.02 -6.46 1.95
C TRP A 68 -0.36 -7.17 3.24
N GLN A 69 -1.62 -7.57 3.39
CA GLN A 69 -2.11 -8.35 4.52
C GLN A 69 -2.84 -9.58 4.02
N GLU A 70 -2.76 -10.66 4.79
CA GLU A 70 -3.48 -11.90 4.50
C GLU A 70 -4.32 -12.30 5.70
N PHE A 71 -5.52 -12.80 5.43
CA PHE A 71 -6.43 -13.29 6.46
C PHE A 71 -7.30 -14.41 5.91
N GLU A 72 -7.97 -15.12 6.80
CA GLU A 72 -8.91 -16.18 6.41
C GLU A 72 -10.34 -15.66 6.43
N ASP A 73 -11.11 -16.02 5.39
CA ASP A 73 -12.52 -15.73 5.30
C ASP A 73 -13.23 -16.95 4.72
N LYS A 74 -14.12 -17.58 5.52
CA LYS A 74 -14.92 -18.73 5.11
C LYS A 74 -14.08 -19.86 4.49
N GLY A 75 -12.94 -20.13 5.09
CA GLY A 75 -12.05 -21.19 4.64
C GLY A 75 -11.14 -20.82 3.48
N GLN A 76 -11.21 -19.58 2.99
CA GLN A 76 -10.32 -19.07 1.95
C GLN A 76 -9.27 -18.16 2.52
N ARG A 77 -8.08 -18.20 1.93
CA ARG A 77 -7.02 -17.23 2.23
C ARG A 77 -7.20 -16.01 1.34
N VAL A 78 -7.39 -14.86 1.96
CA VAL A 78 -7.63 -13.60 1.24
C VAL A 78 -6.43 -12.68 1.39
N GLY A 79 -5.98 -12.09 0.28
CA GLY A 79 -4.96 -11.05 0.30
C GLY A 79 -5.56 -9.69 0.06
N SER A 80 -5.06 -8.68 0.76
CA SER A 80 -5.47 -7.30 0.59
C SER A 80 -4.27 -6.39 0.59
N TYR A 81 -4.29 -5.39 -0.29
CA TYR A 81 -3.26 -4.37 -0.36
C TYR A 81 -3.74 -3.08 0.31
N PHE A 82 -2.79 -2.24 0.67
CA PHE A 82 -3.04 -0.84 0.98
C PHE A 82 -1.95 0.01 0.35
N ILE A 83 -2.32 1.20 -0.10
CA ILE A 83 -1.47 2.04 -0.96
C ILE A 83 -1.62 3.50 -0.58
N GLY A 84 -0.51 4.22 -0.50
CA GLY A 84 -0.50 5.66 -0.34
C GLY A 84 0.60 6.27 -1.19
N ILE A 85 0.24 7.28 -1.98
CA ILE A 85 1.18 8.04 -2.80
C ILE A 85 1.08 9.50 -2.36
N LEU A 86 2.23 10.14 -2.16
CA LEU A 86 2.28 11.55 -1.79
C LEU A 86 1.66 12.42 -2.89
N PRO A 87 0.99 13.54 -2.53
CA PRO A 87 0.27 14.37 -3.50
C PRO A 87 1.14 14.82 -4.69
N GLU A 88 2.39 15.18 -4.43
CA GLU A 88 3.31 15.67 -5.46
C GLU A 88 3.71 14.61 -6.49
N TYR A 89 3.45 13.33 -6.21
CA TYR A 89 3.76 12.23 -7.12
C TYR A 89 2.54 11.62 -7.78
N ARG A 90 1.34 12.16 -7.52
CA ARG A 90 0.10 11.66 -8.13
C ARG A 90 0.02 12.03 -9.61
N GLY A 91 -0.80 11.28 -10.35
CA GLY A 91 -0.96 11.51 -11.78
C GLY A 91 0.11 10.89 -12.66
N ASN A 92 1.05 10.14 -12.08
CA ASN A 92 2.14 9.49 -12.81
C ASN A 92 1.97 7.97 -12.96
N GLY A 93 0.84 7.42 -12.49
CA GLY A 93 0.59 5.98 -12.56
C GLY A 93 1.34 5.16 -11.52
N PHE A 94 1.98 5.77 -10.54
CA PHE A 94 2.77 5.06 -9.52
C PHE A 94 1.90 4.16 -8.66
N ALA A 95 0.71 4.59 -8.26
CA ALA A 95 -0.19 3.78 -7.45
C ALA A 95 -0.62 2.52 -8.19
N LYS A 96 -1.03 2.66 -9.46
CA LYS A 96 -1.42 1.53 -10.30
C LYS A 96 -0.29 0.54 -10.46
N GLU A 97 0.90 1.03 -10.74
CA GLU A 97 2.10 0.19 -10.91
C GLU A 97 2.47 -0.53 -9.61
N ALA A 98 2.40 0.16 -8.47
CA ALA A 98 2.71 -0.42 -7.18
C ALA A 98 1.72 -1.51 -6.79
N VAL A 99 0.42 -1.27 -6.96
CA VAL A 99 -0.61 -2.26 -6.64
C VAL A 99 -0.49 -3.47 -7.56
N ALA A 100 -0.33 -3.26 -8.86
CA ALA A 100 -0.14 -4.36 -9.80
C ALA A 100 1.09 -5.21 -9.42
N LYS A 101 2.18 -4.57 -9.03
CA LYS A 101 3.40 -5.26 -8.63
C LYS A 101 3.23 -6.07 -7.36
N ILE A 102 2.58 -5.53 -6.32
CA ILE A 102 2.39 -6.28 -5.07
C ILE A 102 1.48 -7.49 -5.30
N ILE A 103 0.43 -7.33 -6.10
CA ILE A 103 -0.45 -8.44 -6.45
C ILE A 103 0.31 -9.52 -7.21
N GLN A 104 1.12 -9.14 -8.18
CA GLN A 104 1.95 -10.09 -8.94
C GLN A 104 2.87 -10.88 -8.02
N LYS A 105 3.44 -10.25 -7.00
CA LYS A 105 4.32 -10.92 -6.04
C LYS A 105 3.60 -11.87 -5.10
N LYS A 106 2.34 -11.57 -4.76
CA LYS A 106 1.64 -12.20 -3.65
C LYS A 106 0.44 -13.06 -4.03
N ALA A 107 -0.10 -12.92 -5.24
CA ALA A 107 -1.36 -13.58 -5.63
C ALA A 107 -1.30 -15.10 -5.50
N ALA A 108 -0.14 -15.71 -5.74
CA ALA A 108 0.02 -17.17 -5.64
C ALA A 108 -0.11 -17.70 -4.21
N GLN A 109 -0.03 -16.82 -3.20
CA GLN A 109 -0.09 -17.19 -1.79
C GLN A 109 -1.52 -17.21 -1.24
N VAL A 110 -2.50 -16.73 -2.01
CA VAL A 110 -3.88 -16.54 -1.55
C VAL A 110 -4.87 -17.13 -2.54
N ASP A 111 -6.09 -17.39 -2.07
CA ASP A 111 -7.18 -17.88 -2.91
C ASP A 111 -7.84 -16.76 -3.69
N ARG A 112 -7.90 -15.56 -3.11
CA ARG A 112 -8.44 -14.38 -3.79
C ARG A 112 -7.80 -13.10 -3.25
N VAL A 113 -7.89 -12.04 -4.06
CA VAL A 113 -7.44 -10.70 -3.68
C VAL A 113 -8.67 -9.81 -3.56
N GLN A 114 -8.71 -8.96 -2.55
CA GLN A 114 -9.82 -8.06 -2.30
C GLN A 114 -9.30 -6.73 -1.78
N ALA A 115 -9.95 -5.63 -2.18
CA ALA A 115 -9.64 -4.30 -1.71
C ALA A 115 -10.68 -3.85 -0.69
N PHE A 116 -10.22 -3.22 0.40
CA PHE A 116 -11.08 -2.61 1.42
C PHE A 116 -10.91 -1.10 1.29
N ILE A 117 -11.93 -0.42 0.78
CA ILE A 117 -11.86 0.98 0.40
C ILE A 117 -13.09 1.70 0.93
N MET A 118 -12.88 2.85 1.59
CA MET A 118 -13.99 3.68 2.05
C MET A 118 -14.83 4.15 0.85
N PRO A 119 -16.17 4.18 0.98
CA PRO A 119 -17.05 4.52 -0.16
C PRO A 119 -16.75 5.86 -0.83
N HIS A 120 -16.26 6.83 -0.06
CA HIS A 120 -15.96 8.17 -0.58
C HIS A 120 -14.54 8.29 -1.17
N ASN A 121 -13.73 7.24 -1.07
CA ASN A 121 -12.38 7.26 -1.62
C ASN A 121 -12.42 6.90 -3.10
N THR A 122 -12.84 7.86 -3.93
CA THR A 122 -13.04 7.67 -5.36
C THR A 122 -11.76 7.28 -6.12
N PRO A 123 -10.59 7.90 -5.86
CA PRO A 123 -9.37 7.50 -6.57
C PRO A 123 -8.99 6.04 -6.35
N SER A 124 -9.09 5.53 -5.12
CA SER A 124 -8.79 4.14 -4.81
C SER A 124 -9.80 3.17 -5.44
N LYS A 125 -11.08 3.56 -5.48
CA LYS A 125 -12.11 2.75 -6.15
C LYS A 125 -11.84 2.63 -7.64
N LYS A 126 -11.47 3.72 -8.29
CA LYS A 126 -11.12 3.71 -9.72
C LYS A 126 -9.89 2.85 -9.99
N LEU A 127 -8.91 2.91 -9.12
CA LEU A 127 -7.71 2.08 -9.22
C LEU A 127 -8.05 0.60 -9.17
N ALA A 128 -8.87 0.20 -8.19
CA ALA A 128 -9.30 -1.19 -8.05
C ALA A 128 -10.10 -1.65 -9.27
N GLU A 129 -11.01 -0.82 -9.80
CA GLU A 129 -11.78 -1.13 -11.00
C GLU A 129 -10.86 -1.35 -12.20
N THR A 130 -9.89 -0.48 -12.39
CA THR A 130 -8.92 -0.59 -13.50
C THR A 130 -8.14 -1.89 -13.44
N LEU A 131 -7.82 -2.36 -12.25
CA LEU A 131 -7.07 -3.62 -12.04
C LEU A 131 -7.99 -4.83 -11.84
N HIS A 132 -9.31 -4.65 -11.98
CA HIS A 132 -10.32 -5.72 -11.83
C HIS A 132 -10.27 -6.40 -10.46
N ILE A 133 -10.09 -5.61 -9.41
CA ILE A 133 -10.04 -6.09 -8.03
C ILE A 133 -11.39 -5.84 -7.36
N PRO A 134 -12.03 -6.88 -6.77
CA PRO A 134 -13.27 -6.68 -6.02
C PRO A 134 -13.07 -5.73 -4.84
N VAL A 135 -14.03 -4.84 -4.62
CA VAL A 135 -13.98 -3.83 -3.55
C VAL A 135 -15.03 -4.14 -2.50
N GLU A 136 -14.63 -4.10 -1.22
CA GLU A 136 -15.53 -4.13 -0.08
C GLU A 136 -15.47 -2.82 0.68
N HIS A 137 -16.64 -2.42 1.24
CA HIS A 137 -16.77 -1.21 2.04
C HIS A 137 -16.96 -1.51 3.53
N LYS A 138 -16.97 -2.79 3.92
CA LYS A 138 -17.06 -3.21 5.32
C LYS A 138 -15.65 -3.44 5.88
N PHE A 139 -15.43 -2.88 7.03
CA PHE A 139 -14.17 -2.99 7.74
C PHE A 139 -14.36 -3.67 9.09
#